data_fc0c3a875e41c22a9e644b3bf339da05
#
_entry.id   fc0c3a875e41c22a9e644b3bf339da05
#
_cell.length_a   1.000
_cell.length_b   1.000
_cell.length_c   1.000
_cell.angle_alpha   90.00
_cell.angle_beta   90.00
_cell.angle_gamma   90.00
#
_symmetry.space_group_name_H-M   'P 1'
#
loop_
_entity.id
_entity.type
_entity.pdbx_description
1 polymer ?
#
loop_
_entity_poly.entity_id
_entity_poly.type
_entity_poly.pdbx_seq_one_letter_code
_entity_poly.pdbx_strand_id
1 'polypeptide(L)'
;MTREQRRIRHPRRRVPRLRGDRGSVSVEMALSYVPLMVLAALAVVACLRLASAAIDVNSAAAAAARQASLARTPGEARAAGADGASATLAGRAFTCQPSTVTVDPGAFVPGGQVSATVACTVRLEDLYGLGLPGTITIRGTSHQPLDTYRGTTAP
;
A
#
# COMPACT_ATOMS: atom_id res chain seq x y z
N MET A 1 78.20 31.17 -54.08
CA MET A 1 77.73 30.98 -52.70
C MET A 1 76.18 30.99 -52.74
N THR A 2 75.56 29.81 -52.90
CA THR A 2 74.11 29.63 -53.06
C THR A 2 73.57 29.07 -51.75
N ARG A 3 72.77 29.84 -51.04
CA ARG A 3 72.09 29.42 -49.81
C ARG A 3 70.83 28.62 -50.15
N GLU A 4 70.91 27.33 -49.94
CA GLU A 4 69.84 26.36 -50.05
C GLU A 4 68.82 26.57 -48.89
N GLN A 5 67.64 27.08 -49.18
CA GLN A 5 66.58 27.24 -48.21
C GLN A 5 65.89 25.88 -48.00
N ARG A 6 66.24 25.23 -46.92
CA ARG A 6 65.59 23.99 -46.43
C ARG A 6 64.19 24.30 -45.94
N ARG A 7 63.17 24.04 -46.76
CA ARG A 7 61.76 24.12 -46.40
C ARG A 7 61.48 23.03 -45.38
N ILE A 8 61.26 23.43 -44.11
CA ILE A 8 60.79 22.55 -43.06
C ILE A 8 59.32 22.26 -43.31
N ARG A 9 59.02 21.04 -43.78
CA ARG A 9 57.64 20.52 -43.85
C ARG A 9 57.15 20.17 -42.46
N HIS A 10 56.30 20.99 -41.87
CA HIS A 10 55.57 20.65 -40.68
C HIS A 10 54.63 19.48 -40.95
N PRO A 11 54.72 18.37 -40.24
CA PRO A 11 53.75 17.30 -40.37
C PRO A 11 52.39 17.81 -39.86
N ARG A 12 51.41 17.82 -40.75
CA ARG A 12 50.03 18.09 -40.37
C ARG A 12 49.60 16.99 -39.43
N ARG A 13 49.49 17.29 -38.11
CA ARG A 13 48.84 16.45 -37.12
C ARG A 13 47.39 16.20 -37.60
N ARG A 14 47.11 15.01 -38.07
CA ARG A 14 45.77 14.52 -38.26
C ARG A 14 45.13 14.44 -36.87
N VAL A 15 44.26 15.38 -36.54
CA VAL A 15 43.39 15.28 -35.40
C VAL A 15 42.47 14.09 -35.66
N PRO A 16 42.49 13.07 -34.81
CA PRO A 16 41.56 11.95 -34.94
C PRO A 16 40.17 12.53 -34.83
N ARG A 17 39.40 12.43 -35.91
CA ARG A 17 37.95 12.73 -35.86
C ARG A 17 37.38 11.73 -34.86
N LEU A 18 37.07 12.22 -33.68
CA LEU A 18 36.26 11.51 -32.70
C LEU A 18 34.98 11.08 -33.43
N ARG A 19 34.88 9.76 -33.59
CA ARG A 19 33.75 9.07 -34.22
C ARG A 19 32.59 9.15 -33.23
N GLY A 20 32.03 10.37 -33.08
CA GLY A 20 30.86 10.64 -32.31
C GLY A 20 29.65 10.51 -33.20
N ASP A 21 28.75 9.58 -32.89
CA ASP A 21 27.30 9.69 -33.03
C ASP A 21 26.56 8.36 -32.96
N ARG A 22 27.26 7.26 -32.67
CA ARG A 22 26.57 5.96 -32.48
C ARG A 22 26.11 5.72 -31.03
N GLY A 23 26.46 6.59 -30.09
CA GLY A 23 26.06 6.49 -28.68
C GLY A 23 24.81 7.31 -28.32
N SER A 24 24.45 8.30 -29.15
CA SER A 24 23.36 9.25 -28.86
C SER A 24 21.99 8.57 -28.76
N VAL A 25 21.63 7.74 -29.72
CA VAL A 25 20.31 7.09 -29.76
C VAL A 25 20.10 6.11 -28.60
N SER A 26 21.13 5.37 -28.21
CA SER A 26 21.05 4.43 -27.08
C SER A 26 20.93 5.15 -25.74
N VAL A 27 21.62 6.28 -25.58
CA VAL A 27 21.54 7.11 -24.35
C VAL A 27 20.20 7.81 -24.27
N GLU A 28 19.69 8.29 -25.39
CA GLU A 28 18.39 8.99 -25.46
C GLU A 28 17.24 8.03 -25.20
N MET A 29 17.29 6.80 -25.73
CA MET A 29 16.36 5.73 -25.40
C MET A 29 16.46 5.33 -23.93
N ALA A 30 17.66 5.14 -23.39
CA ALA A 30 17.85 4.81 -21.99
C ALA A 30 17.30 5.91 -21.05
N LEU A 31 17.53 7.17 -21.39
CA LEU A 31 17.04 8.31 -20.60
C LEU A 31 15.51 8.41 -20.59
N SER A 32 14.84 7.96 -21.65
CA SER A 32 13.37 7.91 -21.72
C SER A 32 12.78 6.69 -21.01
N TYR A 33 13.43 5.54 -21.11
CA TYR A 33 12.92 4.30 -20.50
C TYR A 33 13.15 4.21 -18.99
N VAL A 34 14.25 4.73 -18.47
CA VAL A 34 14.57 4.67 -17.05
C VAL A 34 13.48 5.33 -16.18
N PRO A 35 13.04 6.59 -16.43
CA PRO A 35 11.99 7.20 -15.61
C PRO A 35 10.66 6.44 -15.73
N LEU A 36 10.33 5.89 -16.91
CA LEU A 36 9.13 5.09 -17.09
C LEU A 36 9.17 3.80 -16.25
N MET A 37 10.31 3.11 -16.25
CA MET A 37 10.50 1.91 -15.45
C MET A 37 10.46 2.19 -13.95
N VAL A 38 11.03 3.31 -13.51
CA VAL A 38 10.96 3.75 -12.11
C VAL A 38 9.51 4.05 -11.72
N LEU A 39 8.77 4.77 -12.55
CA LEU A 39 7.35 5.04 -12.30
C LEU A 39 6.52 3.76 -12.26
N ALA A 40 6.76 2.83 -13.17
CA ALA A 40 6.08 1.52 -13.16
C ALA A 40 6.40 0.73 -11.89
N ALA A 41 7.66 0.70 -11.46
CA ALA A 41 8.07 0.03 -10.23
C ALA A 41 7.40 0.67 -8.99
N LEU A 42 7.36 1.99 -8.92
CA LEU A 42 6.68 2.72 -7.85
C LEU A 42 5.18 2.43 -7.83
N ALA A 43 4.53 2.38 -9.00
CA ALA A 43 3.12 2.03 -9.10
C ALA A 43 2.84 0.61 -8.60
N VAL A 44 3.68 -0.36 -8.95
CA VAL A 44 3.55 -1.74 -8.44
C VAL A 44 3.69 -1.79 -6.92
N VAL A 45 4.72 -1.15 -6.37
CA VAL A 45 4.91 -1.08 -4.91
C VAL A 45 3.70 -0.45 -4.23
N ALA A 46 3.16 0.62 -4.82
CA ALA A 46 1.98 1.29 -4.33
C ALA A 46 0.75 0.37 -4.30
N CYS A 47 0.49 -0.35 -5.39
CA CYS A 47 -0.61 -1.31 -5.46
C CYS A 47 -0.46 -2.44 -4.42
N LEU A 48 0.75 -2.96 -4.22
CA LEU A 48 1.01 -4.00 -3.23
C LEU A 48 0.77 -3.51 -1.79
N ARG A 49 1.20 -2.29 -1.46
CA ARG A 49 0.94 -1.69 -0.15
C ARG A 49 -0.55 -1.45 0.10
N LEU A 50 -1.27 -0.97 -0.91
CA LEU A 50 -2.72 -0.78 -0.80
C LEU A 50 -3.44 -2.12 -0.63
N ALA A 51 -3.07 -3.15 -1.37
CA ALA A 51 -3.62 -4.49 -1.23
C ALA A 51 -3.34 -5.06 0.17
N SER A 52 -2.12 -4.90 0.70
CA SER A 52 -1.78 -5.30 2.06
C SER A 52 -2.65 -4.59 3.11
N ALA A 53 -2.83 -3.27 2.99
CA ALA A 53 -3.68 -2.50 3.89
C ALA A 53 -5.14 -2.97 3.83
N ALA A 54 -5.65 -3.31 2.64
CA ALA A 54 -7.00 -3.84 2.49
C ALA A 54 -7.17 -5.22 3.15
N ILE A 55 -6.17 -6.08 3.04
CA ILE A 55 -6.15 -7.39 3.72
C ILE A 55 -6.16 -7.20 5.24
N ASP A 56 -5.37 -6.28 5.76
CA ASP A 56 -5.30 -6.01 7.20
C ASP A 56 -6.62 -5.48 7.76
N VAL A 57 -7.29 -4.56 7.04
CA VAL A 57 -8.60 -4.03 7.43
C VAL A 57 -9.68 -5.12 7.38
N ASN A 58 -9.66 -5.99 6.36
CA ASN A 58 -10.58 -7.13 6.29
C ASN A 58 -10.32 -8.13 7.41
N SER A 59 -9.06 -8.37 7.75
CA SER A 59 -8.68 -9.23 8.88
C SER A 59 -9.17 -8.67 10.21
N ALA A 60 -9.09 -7.35 10.40
CA ALA A 60 -9.62 -6.67 11.57
C ALA A 60 -11.15 -6.79 11.66
N ALA A 61 -11.86 -6.63 10.53
CA ALA A 61 -13.30 -6.83 10.48
C ALA A 61 -13.70 -8.29 10.81
N ALA A 62 -12.93 -9.27 10.31
CA ALA A 62 -13.16 -10.67 10.63
C ALA A 62 -12.91 -10.97 12.12
N ALA A 63 -11.84 -10.41 12.70
CA ALA A 63 -11.55 -10.54 14.13
C ALA A 63 -12.66 -9.90 14.98
N ALA A 64 -13.12 -8.70 14.60
CA ALA A 64 -14.20 -8.00 15.26
C ALA A 64 -15.50 -8.83 15.26
N ALA A 65 -15.91 -9.33 14.09
CA ALA A 65 -17.12 -10.15 13.95
C ALA A 65 -17.03 -11.44 14.77
N ARG A 66 -15.85 -12.09 14.76
CA ARG A 66 -15.60 -13.30 15.54
C ARG A 66 -15.67 -13.04 17.05
N GLN A 67 -15.01 -11.99 17.55
CA GLN A 67 -15.09 -11.64 18.98
C GLN A 67 -16.52 -11.27 19.40
N ALA A 68 -17.21 -10.48 18.55
CA ALA A 68 -18.60 -10.14 18.78
C ALA A 68 -19.53 -11.38 18.83
N SER A 69 -19.28 -12.37 17.97
CA SER A 69 -20.07 -13.61 17.96
C SER A 69 -19.90 -14.47 19.22
N LEU A 70 -18.83 -14.31 19.97
CA LEU A 70 -18.55 -15.03 21.22
C LEU A 70 -19.16 -14.35 22.45
N ALA A 71 -19.56 -13.08 22.36
CA ALA A 71 -20.14 -12.33 23.48
C ALA A 71 -21.53 -12.87 23.88
N ARG A 72 -22.00 -12.66 25.07
CA ARG A 72 -23.27 -13.17 25.57
C ARG A 72 -24.43 -12.18 25.44
N THR A 73 -24.11 -10.91 25.34
CA THR A 73 -25.08 -9.83 25.19
C THR A 73 -24.73 -8.94 24.00
N PRO A 74 -25.71 -8.22 23.39
CA PRO A 74 -25.43 -7.29 22.32
C PRO A 74 -24.46 -6.17 22.70
N GLY A 75 -24.48 -5.75 23.97
CA GLY A 75 -23.57 -4.72 24.48
C GLY A 75 -22.12 -5.21 24.52
N GLU A 76 -21.90 -6.41 25.10
CA GLU A 76 -20.59 -7.07 25.11
C GLU A 76 -20.08 -7.36 23.67
N ALA A 77 -20.97 -7.72 22.74
CA ALA A 77 -20.61 -7.98 21.37
C ALA A 77 -19.98 -6.75 20.70
N ARG A 78 -20.55 -5.56 20.95
CA ARG A 78 -19.99 -4.30 20.42
C ARG A 78 -18.61 -4.01 21.03
N ALA A 79 -18.46 -4.15 22.34
CA ALA A 79 -17.18 -3.92 23.02
C ALA A 79 -16.10 -4.93 22.56
N ALA A 80 -16.41 -6.23 22.63
CA ALA A 80 -15.48 -7.28 22.22
C ALA A 80 -15.08 -7.18 20.73
N GLY A 81 -16.02 -6.79 19.88
CA GLY A 81 -15.73 -6.54 18.47
C GLY A 81 -14.79 -5.35 18.25
N ALA A 82 -15.02 -4.25 18.98
CA ALA A 82 -14.13 -3.09 18.90
C ALA A 82 -12.71 -3.43 19.39
N ASP A 83 -12.59 -4.17 20.50
CA ASP A 83 -11.31 -4.63 21.05
C ASP A 83 -10.58 -5.57 20.06
N GLY A 84 -11.31 -6.52 19.45
CA GLY A 84 -10.77 -7.45 18.46
C GLY A 84 -10.23 -6.75 17.21
N ALA A 85 -10.93 -5.72 16.73
CA ALA A 85 -10.46 -4.91 15.61
C ALA A 85 -9.20 -4.12 15.97
N SER A 86 -9.22 -3.43 17.13
CA SER A 86 -8.10 -2.59 17.58
C SER A 86 -6.84 -3.41 17.82
N ALA A 87 -6.96 -4.58 18.44
CA ALA A 87 -5.85 -5.51 18.67
C ALA A 87 -5.26 -6.02 17.35
N THR A 88 -6.11 -6.25 16.32
CA THR A 88 -5.65 -6.72 15.01
C THR A 88 -4.93 -5.61 14.24
N LEU A 89 -5.36 -4.35 14.38
CA LEU A 89 -4.74 -3.21 13.72
C LEU A 89 -3.48 -2.71 14.43
N ALA A 90 -3.32 -3.04 15.73
CA ALA A 90 -2.13 -2.69 16.49
C ALA A 90 -0.88 -3.36 15.90
N GLY A 91 0.20 -2.58 15.73
CA GLY A 91 1.48 -3.08 15.21
C GLY A 91 1.53 -3.32 13.70
N ARG A 92 0.55 -2.86 12.94
CA ARG A 92 0.59 -2.88 11.48
C ARG A 92 1.49 -1.78 10.92
N ALA A 93 1.97 -1.98 9.69
CA ALA A 93 2.93 -1.09 9.03
C ALA A 93 2.35 0.28 8.64
N PHE A 94 1.05 0.49 8.76
CA PHE A 94 0.37 1.75 8.49
C PHE A 94 -0.48 2.19 9.67
N THR A 95 -0.61 3.49 9.84
CA THR A 95 -1.40 4.08 10.92
C THR A 95 -2.82 4.36 10.43
N CYS A 96 -3.79 3.66 11.04
CA CYS A 96 -5.23 3.93 10.85
C CYS A 96 -5.65 5.16 11.64
N GLN A 97 -5.80 6.31 11.01
CA GLN A 97 -6.29 7.53 11.70
C GLN A 97 -7.18 8.39 10.78
N PRO A 98 -8.48 8.53 11.11
CA PRO A 98 -9.23 7.82 12.13
C PRO A 98 -9.55 6.36 11.74
N SER A 99 -9.72 5.51 12.76
CA SER A 99 -10.32 4.18 12.59
C SER A 99 -11.73 4.19 13.18
N THR A 100 -12.67 3.60 12.45
CA THR A 100 -14.05 3.45 12.93
C THR A 100 -14.41 1.98 12.87
N VAL A 101 -14.88 1.44 14.00
CA VAL A 101 -15.38 0.07 14.11
C VAL A 101 -16.86 0.12 14.41
N THR A 102 -17.67 -0.47 13.56
CA THR A 102 -19.13 -0.59 13.75
C THR A 102 -19.48 -2.07 13.83
N VAL A 103 -20.04 -2.49 14.95
CA VAL A 103 -20.53 -3.85 15.15
C VAL A 103 -22.05 -3.82 15.24
N ASP A 104 -22.68 -4.55 14.35
CA ASP A 104 -24.13 -4.76 14.34
C ASP A 104 -24.39 -6.21 14.80
N PRO A 105 -24.91 -6.39 16.02
CA PRO A 105 -25.23 -7.71 16.58
C PRO A 105 -26.50 -8.32 15.98
N GLY A 106 -27.25 -7.59 15.15
CA GLY A 106 -28.52 -8.06 14.62
C GLY A 106 -29.53 -8.39 15.74
N ALA A 107 -30.35 -9.39 15.49
CA ALA A 107 -31.34 -9.86 16.47
C ALA A 107 -30.74 -10.58 17.70
N PHE A 108 -29.46 -10.91 17.65
CA PHE A 108 -28.66 -11.60 18.67
C PHE A 108 -29.33 -12.87 19.26
N VAL A 109 -29.97 -13.62 18.40
CA VAL A 109 -30.63 -14.91 18.71
C VAL A 109 -29.76 -16.09 18.27
N PRO A 110 -29.95 -17.29 18.87
CA PRO A 110 -29.28 -18.52 18.41
C PRO A 110 -29.55 -18.75 16.91
N GLY A 111 -28.49 -19.04 16.15
CA GLY A 111 -28.57 -19.17 14.69
C GLY A 111 -28.66 -17.87 13.91
N GLY A 112 -28.65 -16.72 14.59
CA GLY A 112 -28.57 -15.39 13.97
C GLY A 112 -27.18 -15.09 13.44
N GLN A 113 -26.93 -13.82 13.10
CA GLN A 113 -25.68 -13.35 12.51
C GLN A 113 -25.27 -12.01 13.11
N VAL A 114 -23.97 -11.86 13.34
CA VAL A 114 -23.33 -10.59 13.71
C VAL A 114 -22.54 -10.10 12.53
N SER A 115 -22.57 -8.80 12.28
CA SER A 115 -21.71 -8.16 11.29
C SER A 115 -20.79 -7.13 11.95
N ALA A 116 -19.58 -7.00 11.41
CA ALA A 116 -18.65 -5.96 11.83
C ALA A 116 -18.05 -5.28 10.57
N THR A 117 -18.07 -3.95 10.62
CA THR A 117 -17.45 -3.10 9.59
C THR A 117 -16.34 -2.28 10.22
N VAL A 118 -15.17 -2.35 9.63
CA VAL A 118 -14.00 -1.54 10.00
C VAL A 118 -13.69 -0.59 8.85
N ALA A 119 -13.61 0.70 9.14
CA ALA A 119 -13.16 1.71 8.22
C ALA A 119 -11.85 2.31 8.75
N CYS A 120 -10.84 2.33 7.90
CA CYS A 120 -9.50 2.81 8.20
C CYS A 120 -9.13 3.90 7.20
N THR A 121 -8.82 5.10 7.67
CA THR A 121 -8.30 6.18 6.83
C THR A 121 -6.79 6.19 6.95
N VAL A 122 -6.11 6.02 5.82
CA VAL A 122 -4.65 5.97 5.71
C VAL A 122 -4.19 7.20 4.93
N ARG A 123 -3.11 7.83 5.36
CA ARG A 123 -2.49 8.92 4.62
C ARG A 123 -1.67 8.35 3.46
N LEU A 124 -1.74 9.01 2.32
CA LEU A 124 -0.96 8.62 1.16
C LEU A 124 0.55 8.74 1.40
N GLU A 125 0.97 9.66 2.24
CA GLU A 125 2.38 9.80 2.66
C GLU A 125 2.90 8.55 3.38
N ASP A 126 2.07 7.89 4.22
CA ASP A 126 2.43 6.66 4.94
C ASP A 126 2.50 5.44 4.00
N LEU A 127 1.70 5.45 2.93
CA LEU A 127 1.68 4.38 1.94
C LEU A 127 2.87 4.41 0.99
N TYR A 128 3.31 5.60 0.59
CA TYR A 128 4.28 5.75 -0.49
C TYR A 128 5.62 6.31 -0.04
N GLY A 129 5.70 6.95 1.13
CA GLY A 129 6.90 7.64 1.60
C GLY A 129 7.35 8.80 0.69
N LEU A 130 6.46 9.24 -0.22
CA LEU A 130 6.76 10.26 -1.24
C LEU A 130 6.22 11.65 -0.87
N GLY A 131 5.67 11.82 0.35
CA GLY A 131 5.09 13.08 0.79
C GLY A 131 3.89 13.55 -0.05
N LEU A 132 3.19 12.64 -0.71
CA LEU A 132 1.98 12.97 -1.49
C LEU A 132 0.84 13.34 -0.53
N PRO A 133 0.24 14.53 -0.69
CA PRO A 133 -0.89 14.92 0.12
C PRO A 133 -2.14 14.12 -0.26
N GLY A 134 -2.92 13.73 0.74
CA GLY A 134 -4.19 13.03 0.55
C GLY A 134 -4.39 11.87 1.50
N THR A 135 -5.62 11.38 1.54
CA THR A 135 -6.02 10.24 2.36
C THR A 135 -6.88 9.29 1.55
N ILE A 136 -6.79 8.00 1.86
CA ILE A 136 -7.65 6.97 1.30
C ILE A 136 -8.36 6.23 2.42
N THR A 137 -9.66 5.98 2.30
CA THR A 137 -10.41 5.20 3.27
C THR A 137 -10.65 3.80 2.74
N ILE A 138 -10.14 2.82 3.47
CA ILE A 138 -10.31 1.39 3.20
C ILE A 138 -11.38 0.88 4.16
N ARG A 139 -12.32 0.08 3.65
CA ARG A 139 -13.39 -0.54 4.43
C ARG A 139 -13.37 -2.04 4.26
N GLY A 140 -13.52 -2.74 5.39
CA GLY A 140 -13.70 -4.19 5.43
C GLY A 140 -14.97 -4.51 6.20
N THR A 141 -15.73 -5.50 5.73
CA THR A 141 -16.93 -5.98 6.41
C THR A 141 -16.85 -7.50 6.50
N SER A 142 -17.20 -8.03 7.66
CA SER A 142 -17.26 -9.46 7.91
C SER A 142 -18.52 -9.83 8.67
N HIS A 143 -18.97 -11.05 8.45
CA HIS A 143 -20.17 -11.62 9.06
C HIS A 143 -19.79 -12.92 9.74
N GLN A 144 -20.35 -13.14 10.96
CA GLN A 144 -20.14 -14.38 11.70
C GLN A 144 -21.50 -14.90 12.21
N PRO A 145 -21.80 -16.20 12.03
CA PRO A 145 -22.99 -16.80 12.60
C PRO A 145 -22.88 -16.88 14.12
N LEU A 146 -24.00 -16.71 14.79
CA LEU A 146 -24.15 -17.03 16.20
C LEU A 146 -24.43 -18.52 16.36
N ASP A 147 -23.80 -19.13 17.37
CA ASP A 147 -23.99 -20.53 17.66
C ASP A 147 -25.47 -20.82 17.99
N THR A 148 -26.05 -21.87 17.38
CA THR A 148 -27.41 -22.31 17.60
C THR A 148 -27.65 -22.94 18.96
N TYR A 149 -26.61 -23.52 19.57
CA TYR A 149 -26.70 -24.20 20.87
C TYR A 149 -26.30 -23.33 22.07
N ARG A 150 -26.03 -22.06 21.83
CA ARG A 150 -25.58 -21.15 22.86
C ARG A 150 -26.76 -20.70 23.73
N GLY A 151 -26.60 -20.79 25.04
CA GLY A 151 -27.49 -20.13 25.98
C GLY A 151 -27.33 -18.60 25.88
N THR A 152 -28.29 -17.90 25.32
CA THR A 152 -28.39 -16.45 25.42
C THR A 152 -29.08 -16.09 26.72
N THR A 153 -28.45 -15.29 27.58
CA THR A 153 -29.20 -14.57 28.64
C THR A 153 -30.07 -13.56 27.91
N ALA A 154 -31.40 -13.76 28.00
CA ALA A 154 -32.35 -12.77 27.56
C ALA A 154 -32.09 -11.46 28.31
N PRO A 155 -32.37 -10.29 27.70
CA PRO A 155 -32.22 -8.98 28.32
C PRO A 155 -33.14 -8.82 29.50
#